data_feca1e8a80fe6d8e41bebdf57c6dc708
#
_entry.id   feca1e8a80fe6d8e41bebdf57c6dc708
#
_cell.length_a   1.000
_cell.length_b   1.000
_cell.length_c   1.000
_cell.angle_alpha   90.00
_cell.angle_beta   90.00
_cell.angle_gamma   90.00
#
_symmetry.space_group_name_H-M   'P 1'
#
loop_
_entity.id
_entity.type
_entity.pdbx_description
1 polymer ?
#
loop_
_entity_poly.entity_id
_entity_poly.type
_entity_poly.pdbx_seq_one_letter_code
_entity_poly.pdbx_strand_id
1 'polypeptide(L)'
;MNGLMNLTIKAKLILLVLVTLVGMSFITIYDSITEKQIMMDAKKERVETIITGISSQIHALQNQVKEGKLTMEAAQKEAKDIVSSFRYDGNNYVWINDFHPNMIMHPLKPSLDGSDLSEYKDKKGNLLFVNMAKTAEKSGQGYVEYFWTKPNQTVPVPKMSFVKEIPGWNWILGTGIYIDDVNEAFYATLISHFVILAFLIAISIGVAYWVFNAINRPLKEMSSIMQRVSNDGDLSQTISIRGNDEIGRISADFNHHIQFLANTIEEIQSVMANVARGNTDVSIHTEMKGVFDELKQDVNQSIGAKHQPDHRLFGYHPFISVKRRVRCPNH
;
A
#
# COMPACT_ATOMS: atom_id res chain seq x y z
N MET A 1 7.26 11.69 -21.37
CA MET A 1 6.98 10.28 -21.72
C MET A 1 8.19 9.53 -22.30
N ASN A 2 9.06 10.15 -23.08
CA ASN A 2 10.20 9.45 -23.72
C ASN A 2 11.25 8.85 -22.76
N GLY A 3 11.41 9.38 -21.53
CA GLY A 3 12.37 8.84 -20.57
C GLY A 3 12.00 7.46 -19.99
N LEU A 4 10.69 7.18 -19.80
CA LEU A 4 10.19 5.89 -19.28
C LEU A 4 10.29 4.75 -20.30
N MET A 5 10.24 5.07 -21.59
CA MET A 5 10.34 4.07 -22.67
C MET A 5 11.73 3.44 -22.74
N ASN A 6 12.78 4.19 -22.41
CA ASN A 6 14.18 3.75 -22.48
C ASN A 6 14.67 2.99 -21.23
N LEU A 7 13.82 2.83 -20.21
CA LEU A 7 14.16 2.07 -19.02
C LEU A 7 14.21 0.56 -19.34
N THR A 8 15.16 -0.14 -18.70
CA THR A 8 15.20 -1.61 -18.75
C THR A 8 13.93 -2.20 -18.10
N ILE A 9 13.58 -3.43 -18.46
CA ILE A 9 12.44 -4.16 -17.86
C ILE A 9 12.59 -4.19 -16.33
N LYS A 10 13.80 -4.42 -15.83
CA LYS A 10 14.10 -4.36 -14.40
C LYS A 10 13.75 -3.00 -13.77
N ALA A 11 14.15 -1.92 -14.40
CA ALA A 11 13.87 -0.57 -13.90
C ALA A 11 12.36 -0.23 -13.92
N LYS A 12 11.63 -0.69 -14.95
CA LYS A 12 10.17 -0.52 -15.05
C LYS A 12 9.45 -1.28 -13.94
N LEU A 13 9.84 -2.52 -13.64
CA LEU A 13 9.28 -3.32 -12.55
C LEU A 13 9.58 -2.70 -11.17
N ILE A 14 10.82 -2.25 -10.94
CA ILE A 14 11.20 -1.55 -9.72
C ILE A 14 10.37 -0.28 -9.54
N LEU A 15 10.20 0.52 -10.60
CA LEU A 15 9.41 1.73 -10.55
C LEU A 15 7.94 1.44 -10.21
N LEU A 16 7.34 0.41 -10.80
CA LEU A 16 5.97 -0.01 -10.51
C LEU A 16 5.82 -0.40 -9.03
N VAL A 17 6.75 -1.20 -8.51
CA VAL A 17 6.76 -1.57 -7.07
C VAL A 17 6.92 -0.33 -6.19
N LEU A 18 7.83 0.58 -6.53
CA LEU A 18 8.03 1.81 -5.75
C LEU A 18 6.78 2.69 -5.72
N VAL A 19 6.09 2.87 -6.85
CA VAL A 19 4.84 3.65 -6.91
C VAL A 19 3.75 3.01 -6.05
N THR A 20 3.59 1.69 -6.10
CA THR A 20 2.62 0.98 -5.26
C THR A 20 2.96 1.08 -3.77
N LEU A 21 4.23 0.95 -3.40
CA LEU A 21 4.69 1.09 -2.01
C LEU A 21 4.47 2.50 -1.47
N VAL A 22 4.80 3.53 -2.24
CA VAL A 22 4.56 4.93 -1.86
C VAL A 22 3.06 5.19 -1.69
N GLY A 23 2.22 4.70 -2.61
CA GLY A 23 0.77 4.82 -2.52
C GLY A 23 0.19 4.14 -1.27
N MET A 24 0.60 2.89 -1.00
CA MET A 24 0.17 2.16 0.19
C MET A 24 0.62 2.86 1.49
N SER A 25 1.88 3.31 1.55
CA SER A 25 2.39 4.03 2.73
C SER A 25 1.63 5.32 2.98
N PHE A 26 1.31 6.08 1.92
CA PHE A 26 0.54 7.31 2.03
C PHE A 26 -0.88 7.04 2.58
N ILE A 27 -1.59 6.03 2.07
CA ILE A 27 -2.91 5.64 2.55
C ILE A 27 -2.84 5.25 4.02
N THR A 28 -1.90 4.37 4.40
CA THR A 28 -1.75 3.91 5.80
C THR A 28 -1.48 5.06 6.76
N ILE A 29 -0.65 6.03 6.40
CA ILE A 29 -0.37 7.20 7.23
C ILE A 29 -1.61 8.08 7.35
N TYR A 30 -2.31 8.35 6.25
CA TYR A 30 -3.51 9.16 6.21
C TYR A 30 -4.62 8.54 7.09
N ASP A 31 -4.89 7.24 6.92
CA ASP A 31 -5.88 6.51 7.70
C ASP A 31 -5.54 6.54 9.20
N SER A 32 -4.27 6.33 9.56
CA SER A 32 -3.84 6.35 10.96
C SER A 32 -4.05 7.71 11.65
N ILE A 33 -3.77 8.81 10.94
CA ILE A 33 -4.01 10.16 11.49
C ILE A 33 -5.51 10.41 11.67
N THR A 34 -6.31 10.03 10.68
CA THR A 34 -7.76 10.20 10.68
C THR A 34 -8.42 9.35 11.80
N GLU A 35 -7.98 8.12 11.97
CA GLU A 35 -8.47 7.19 13.00
C GLU A 35 -8.25 7.75 14.40
N LYS A 36 -7.05 8.27 14.70
CA LYS A 36 -6.78 8.91 16.01
C LYS A 36 -7.73 10.06 16.30
N GLN A 37 -8.02 10.89 15.30
CA GLN A 37 -8.94 12.00 15.43
C GLN A 37 -10.37 11.50 15.69
N ILE A 38 -10.84 10.52 14.92
CA ILE A 38 -12.15 9.90 15.11
C ILE A 38 -12.28 9.28 16.50
N MET A 39 -11.27 8.56 16.98
CA MET A 39 -11.26 7.98 18.31
C MET A 39 -11.36 9.06 19.41
N MET A 40 -10.63 10.16 19.25
CA MET A 40 -10.68 11.28 20.20
C MET A 40 -12.05 11.96 20.18
N ASP A 41 -12.60 12.23 19.01
CA ASP A 41 -13.89 12.91 18.87
C ASP A 41 -15.04 12.03 19.40
N ALA A 42 -15.03 10.73 19.13
CA ALA A 42 -15.99 9.78 19.70
C ALA A 42 -15.92 9.75 21.25
N LYS A 43 -14.72 9.82 21.83
CA LYS A 43 -14.55 9.89 23.28
C LYS A 43 -15.03 11.21 23.86
N LYS A 44 -14.81 12.34 23.17
CA LYS A 44 -15.35 13.65 23.55
C LYS A 44 -16.88 13.65 23.56
N GLU A 45 -17.51 13.22 22.47
CA GLU A 45 -18.97 13.13 22.35
C GLU A 45 -19.57 12.26 23.46
N ARG A 46 -18.89 11.16 23.79
CA ARG A 46 -19.34 10.27 24.87
C ARG A 46 -19.37 10.96 26.23
N VAL A 47 -18.31 11.68 26.63
CA VAL A 47 -18.29 12.39 27.93
C VAL A 47 -19.28 13.54 27.96
N GLU A 48 -19.50 14.23 26.86
CA GLU A 48 -20.52 15.26 26.71
C GLU A 48 -21.93 14.67 26.86
N THR A 49 -22.22 13.54 26.24
CA THR A 49 -23.49 12.81 26.36
C THR A 49 -23.76 12.39 27.79
N ILE A 50 -22.74 11.85 28.49
CA ILE A 50 -22.85 11.45 29.91
C ILE A 50 -23.19 12.65 30.79
N ILE A 51 -22.45 13.75 30.67
CA ILE A 51 -22.68 14.95 31.48
C ILE A 51 -24.06 15.55 31.19
N THR A 52 -24.47 15.55 29.92
CA THR A 52 -25.79 16.04 29.51
C THR A 52 -26.91 15.19 30.10
N GLY A 53 -26.75 13.87 30.10
CA GLY A 53 -27.71 12.96 30.73
C GLY A 53 -27.83 13.16 32.23
N ILE A 54 -26.72 13.28 32.94
CA ILE A 54 -26.71 13.55 34.41
C ILE A 54 -27.27 14.96 34.70
N SER A 55 -26.89 15.96 33.92
CA SER A 55 -27.42 17.31 34.04
C SER A 55 -28.96 17.33 33.92
N SER A 56 -29.51 16.54 32.97
CA SER A 56 -30.98 16.43 32.82
C SER A 56 -31.66 15.81 34.06
N GLN A 57 -31.04 14.80 34.68
CA GLN A 57 -31.56 14.25 35.96
C GLN A 57 -31.53 15.29 37.09
N ILE A 58 -30.45 16.07 37.19
CA ILE A 58 -30.35 17.15 38.20
C ILE A 58 -31.39 18.23 37.93
N HIS A 59 -31.64 18.59 36.65
CA HIS A 59 -32.71 19.53 36.30
C HIS A 59 -34.11 19.00 36.69
N ALA A 60 -34.35 17.69 36.60
CA ALA A 60 -35.60 17.11 37.10
C ALA A 60 -35.75 17.28 38.61
N LEU A 61 -34.67 17.11 39.39
CA LEU A 61 -34.67 17.39 40.85
C LEU A 61 -34.89 18.88 41.12
N GLN A 62 -34.26 19.79 40.37
CA GLN A 62 -34.51 21.24 40.49
C GLN A 62 -35.99 21.59 40.25
N ASN A 63 -36.63 20.94 39.30
CA ASN A 63 -38.06 21.15 39.03
C ASN A 63 -38.92 20.66 40.18
N GLN A 64 -38.60 19.53 40.85
CA GLN A 64 -39.31 19.06 42.06
C GLN A 64 -39.16 20.05 43.20
N VAL A 65 -38.01 20.72 43.34
CA VAL A 65 -37.84 21.79 44.33
C VAL A 65 -38.74 22.99 44.00
N LYS A 66 -38.79 23.43 42.74
CA LYS A 66 -39.68 24.53 42.30
C LYS A 66 -41.14 24.21 42.52
N GLU A 67 -41.54 22.96 42.40
CA GLU A 67 -42.90 22.46 42.60
C GLU A 67 -43.20 22.23 44.10
N GLY A 68 -42.26 22.48 45.01
CA GLY A 68 -42.41 22.25 46.45
C GLY A 68 -42.49 20.77 46.88
N LYS A 69 -42.09 19.84 46.00
CA LYS A 69 -42.08 18.39 46.28
C LYS A 69 -40.85 17.94 47.06
N LEU A 70 -39.74 18.66 46.91
CA LEU A 70 -38.48 18.41 47.60
C LEU A 70 -37.93 19.72 48.18
N THR A 71 -37.21 19.63 49.30
CA THR A 71 -36.37 20.76 49.73
C THR A 71 -35.09 20.82 48.90
N MET A 72 -34.46 21.98 48.86
CA MET A 72 -33.21 22.19 48.12
C MET A 72 -32.11 21.20 48.62
N GLU A 73 -31.99 21.06 49.95
CA GLU A 73 -31.00 20.17 50.58
C GLU A 73 -31.25 18.71 50.21
N ALA A 74 -32.51 18.27 50.21
CA ALA A 74 -32.86 16.90 49.80
C ALA A 74 -32.54 16.66 48.32
N ALA A 75 -32.87 17.58 47.42
CA ALA A 75 -32.59 17.48 46.01
C ALA A 75 -31.09 17.49 45.73
N GLN A 76 -30.30 18.35 46.37
CA GLN A 76 -28.84 18.38 46.23
C GLN A 76 -28.19 17.13 46.81
N LYS A 77 -28.72 16.56 47.92
CA LYS A 77 -28.23 15.29 48.45
C LYS A 77 -28.47 14.16 47.44
N GLU A 78 -29.68 14.03 46.93
CA GLU A 78 -30.03 13.01 45.94
C GLU A 78 -29.17 13.14 44.66
N ALA A 79 -28.94 14.35 44.16
CA ALA A 79 -28.06 14.61 43.03
C ALA A 79 -26.61 14.16 43.30
N LYS A 80 -26.07 14.43 44.49
CA LYS A 80 -24.74 13.94 44.90
C LYS A 80 -24.69 12.42 44.99
N ASP A 81 -25.74 11.77 45.49
CA ASP A 81 -25.82 10.30 45.59
C ASP A 81 -25.86 9.67 44.19
N ILE A 82 -26.62 10.24 43.25
CA ILE A 82 -26.63 9.83 41.82
C ILE A 82 -25.23 9.94 41.23
N VAL A 83 -24.60 11.09 41.32
CA VAL A 83 -23.27 11.36 40.72
C VAL A 83 -22.19 10.52 41.39
N SER A 84 -22.23 10.34 42.72
CA SER A 84 -21.23 9.57 43.46
C SER A 84 -21.21 8.08 43.10
N SER A 85 -22.38 7.52 42.78
CA SER A 85 -22.54 6.12 42.39
C SER A 85 -22.32 5.87 40.89
N PHE A 86 -22.38 6.91 40.07
CA PHE A 86 -22.28 6.77 38.61
C PHE A 86 -20.88 6.34 38.16
N ARG A 87 -20.83 5.29 37.37
CA ARG A 87 -19.58 4.79 36.72
C ARG A 87 -19.84 4.46 35.25
N TYR A 88 -18.79 4.59 34.44
CA TYR A 88 -18.80 4.22 33.03
C TYR A 88 -17.40 3.78 32.54
N ASP A 89 -17.33 3.05 31.44
CA ASP A 89 -16.09 2.55 30.89
C ASP A 89 -15.11 1.99 31.95
N GLY A 90 -15.60 1.07 32.76
CA GLY A 90 -14.89 0.54 33.91
C GLY A 90 -15.07 1.40 35.16
N ASN A 91 -14.12 2.24 35.51
CA ASN A 91 -14.14 3.03 36.74
C ASN A 91 -14.10 4.55 36.52
N ASN A 92 -14.42 5.04 35.32
CA ASN A 92 -14.56 6.47 35.07
C ASN A 92 -15.77 7.01 35.86
N TYR A 93 -15.70 8.25 36.24
CA TYR A 93 -16.59 8.87 37.22
C TYR A 93 -16.91 10.31 36.84
N VAL A 94 -17.94 10.84 37.50
CA VAL A 94 -18.33 12.25 37.49
C VAL A 94 -18.06 12.86 38.85
N TRP A 95 -17.62 14.11 38.91
CA TRP A 95 -17.45 14.88 40.13
C TRP A 95 -18.26 16.19 40.03
N ILE A 96 -18.40 16.86 41.18
CA ILE A 96 -19.04 18.17 41.29
C ILE A 96 -18.09 19.12 42.01
N ASN A 97 -17.83 20.28 41.40
CA ASN A 97 -17.18 21.43 42.04
C ASN A 97 -18.01 22.70 41.82
N ASP A 98 -17.72 23.77 42.52
CA ASP A 98 -18.34 25.08 42.28
C ASP A 98 -17.43 26.05 41.48
N PHE A 99 -17.92 27.28 41.26
CA PHE A 99 -17.18 28.32 40.54
C PHE A 99 -16.05 28.97 41.36
N HIS A 100 -16.04 28.80 42.71
CA HIS A 100 -14.96 29.21 43.62
C HIS A 100 -13.94 28.08 43.83
N PRO A 101 -13.71 27.26 42.86
CA PRO A 101 -13.25 25.87 42.75
C PRO A 101 -13.19 25.08 44.05
N ASN A 102 -14.25 25.16 44.88
CA ASN A 102 -14.42 24.22 46.01
C ASN A 102 -14.93 22.87 45.49
N MET A 103 -14.37 21.78 45.98
CA MET A 103 -14.90 20.45 45.68
C MET A 103 -16.19 20.19 46.45
N ILE A 104 -17.28 19.98 45.73
CA ILE A 104 -18.58 19.63 46.32
C ILE A 104 -18.67 18.13 46.58
N MET A 105 -18.20 17.31 45.63
CA MET A 105 -18.17 15.85 45.73
C MET A 105 -17.22 15.23 44.69
N HIS A 106 -16.30 14.37 45.17
CA HIS A 106 -15.40 13.60 44.31
C HIS A 106 -15.43 12.11 44.70
N PRO A 107 -16.00 11.23 43.85
CA PRO A 107 -16.33 9.86 44.23
C PRO A 107 -15.11 8.97 44.53
N LEU A 108 -13.93 9.29 43.98
CA LEU A 108 -12.69 8.52 44.19
C LEU A 108 -11.68 9.22 45.11
N LYS A 109 -11.91 10.49 45.45
CA LYS A 109 -11.08 11.26 46.37
C LYS A 109 -11.96 12.08 47.32
N PRO A 110 -12.74 11.42 48.19
CA PRO A 110 -13.62 12.13 49.15
C PRO A 110 -12.87 13.06 50.09
N SER A 111 -11.56 12.88 50.26
CA SER A 111 -10.70 13.80 51.02
C SER A 111 -10.60 15.21 50.45
N LEU A 112 -11.03 15.42 49.20
CA LEU A 112 -11.10 16.73 48.56
C LEU A 112 -12.42 17.44 48.83
N ASP A 113 -13.46 16.73 49.25
CA ASP A 113 -14.80 17.30 49.45
C ASP A 113 -14.77 18.41 50.50
N GLY A 114 -15.34 19.56 50.16
CA GLY A 114 -15.33 20.77 50.94
C GLY A 114 -14.03 21.59 50.89
N SER A 115 -13.01 21.12 50.21
CA SER A 115 -11.72 21.83 50.12
C SER A 115 -11.75 22.91 49.05
N ASP A 116 -11.10 24.04 49.31
CA ASP A 116 -10.76 25.05 48.31
C ASP A 116 -9.60 24.53 47.45
N LEU A 117 -9.82 24.45 46.13
CA LEU A 117 -8.89 23.94 45.14
C LEU A 117 -8.34 25.05 44.21
N SER A 118 -8.49 26.32 44.61
CA SER A 118 -8.01 27.49 43.84
C SER A 118 -6.50 27.47 43.60
N GLU A 119 -5.73 26.91 44.54
CA GLU A 119 -4.27 26.75 44.41
C GLU A 119 -3.84 25.32 44.01
N TYR A 120 -4.81 24.43 43.72
CA TYR A 120 -4.50 23.06 43.38
C TYR A 120 -3.87 22.97 41.95
N LYS A 121 -2.63 22.50 41.89
CA LYS A 121 -1.86 22.39 40.66
C LYS A 121 -1.69 20.95 40.22
N ASP A 122 -1.79 20.72 38.93
CA ASP A 122 -1.36 19.45 38.32
C ASP A 122 0.19 19.35 38.26
N LYS A 123 0.71 18.22 37.80
CA LYS A 123 2.16 17.99 37.71
C LYS A 123 2.91 18.97 36.77
N LYS A 124 2.20 19.73 35.95
CA LYS A 124 2.76 20.79 35.09
C LYS A 124 2.57 22.19 35.65
N GLY A 125 1.95 22.33 36.82
CA GLY A 125 1.67 23.60 37.44
C GLY A 125 0.39 24.28 36.98
N ASN A 126 -0.48 23.61 36.22
CA ASN A 126 -1.77 24.16 35.80
C ASN A 126 -2.76 24.17 36.97
N LEU A 127 -3.45 25.28 37.19
CA LEU A 127 -4.56 25.43 38.13
C LEU A 127 -5.83 24.82 37.52
N LEU A 128 -5.93 23.49 37.57
CA LEU A 128 -6.93 22.72 36.79
C LEU A 128 -8.37 23.08 37.16
N PHE A 129 -8.72 23.21 38.46
CA PHE A 129 -10.08 23.53 38.88
C PHE A 129 -10.45 24.98 38.60
N VAL A 130 -9.51 25.92 38.68
CA VAL A 130 -9.70 27.30 38.23
C VAL A 130 -9.97 27.37 36.72
N ASN A 131 -9.24 26.59 35.93
CA ASN A 131 -9.47 26.52 34.47
C ASN A 131 -10.84 25.91 34.14
N MET A 132 -11.30 24.92 34.92
CA MET A 132 -12.64 24.33 34.78
C MET A 132 -13.75 25.35 35.11
N ALA A 133 -13.61 26.10 36.23
CA ALA A 133 -14.54 27.15 36.60
C ALA A 133 -14.61 28.26 35.54
N LYS A 134 -13.46 28.77 35.06
CA LYS A 134 -13.40 29.76 33.99
C LYS A 134 -14.03 29.27 32.68
N THR A 135 -13.84 27.98 32.32
CA THR A 135 -14.44 27.40 31.14
C THR A 135 -15.95 27.36 31.22
N ALA A 136 -16.48 26.88 32.38
CA ALA A 136 -17.90 26.86 32.61
C ALA A 136 -18.51 28.27 32.68
N GLU A 137 -17.87 29.22 33.37
CA GLU A 137 -18.29 30.62 33.44
C GLU A 137 -18.38 31.29 32.07
N LYS A 138 -17.40 31.05 31.21
CA LYS A 138 -17.32 31.68 29.89
C LYS A 138 -18.38 31.18 28.89
N SER A 139 -18.70 29.90 28.93
CA SER A 139 -19.45 29.21 27.85
C SER A 139 -20.55 28.26 28.35
N GLY A 140 -20.76 28.19 29.69
CA GLY A 140 -21.66 27.24 30.31
C GLY A 140 -21.12 25.80 30.34
N GLN A 141 -20.21 25.48 29.37
CA GLN A 141 -19.60 24.14 29.23
C GLN A 141 -18.33 24.21 28.40
N GLY A 142 -17.49 23.18 28.46
CA GLY A 142 -16.31 23.08 27.59
C GLY A 142 -15.32 22.01 28.05
N TYR A 143 -14.24 21.90 27.29
CA TYR A 143 -13.17 20.94 27.54
C TYR A 143 -11.97 21.59 28.22
N VAL A 144 -11.36 20.86 29.19
CA VAL A 144 -10.14 21.27 29.92
C VAL A 144 -9.15 20.11 29.93
N GLU A 145 -7.91 20.37 29.55
CA GLU A 145 -6.83 19.40 29.59
C GLU A 145 -5.93 19.65 30.81
N TYR A 146 -5.58 18.57 31.51
CA TYR A 146 -4.72 18.59 32.70
C TYR A 146 -4.14 17.21 32.97
N PHE A 147 -3.33 17.08 34.01
CA PHE A 147 -2.81 15.80 34.47
C PHE A 147 -3.55 15.31 35.70
N TRP A 148 -4.02 14.06 35.67
CA TRP A 148 -4.74 13.43 36.77
C TRP A 148 -4.45 11.96 36.90
N THR A 149 -4.56 11.39 38.12
CA THR A 149 -4.37 9.96 38.34
C THR A 149 -5.57 9.15 37.85
N LYS A 150 -5.32 8.02 37.20
CA LYS A 150 -6.37 7.02 36.91
C LYS A 150 -6.90 6.41 38.22
N PRO A 151 -8.13 5.87 38.21
CA PRO A 151 -8.62 5.07 39.33
C PRO A 151 -7.61 4.00 39.73
N ASN A 152 -7.33 3.88 41.02
CA ASN A 152 -6.39 2.92 41.62
C ASN A 152 -4.90 3.06 41.15
N GLN A 153 -4.54 4.21 40.55
CA GLN A 153 -3.16 4.53 40.19
C GLN A 153 -2.67 5.80 40.88
N THR A 154 -1.35 5.92 41.02
CA THR A 154 -0.72 7.08 41.70
C THR A 154 -0.02 8.02 40.73
N VAL A 155 0.28 7.56 39.51
CA VAL A 155 0.99 8.35 38.51
C VAL A 155 0.00 9.19 37.69
N PRO A 156 0.14 10.54 37.69
CA PRO A 156 -0.72 11.40 36.91
C PRO A 156 -0.42 11.26 35.41
N VAL A 157 -1.47 11.07 34.59
CA VAL A 157 -1.43 10.98 33.11
C VAL A 157 -2.29 12.10 32.51
N PRO A 158 -2.11 12.41 31.22
CA PRO A 158 -2.92 13.41 30.54
C PRO A 158 -4.39 13.02 30.55
N LYS A 159 -5.25 13.93 31.02
CA LYS A 159 -6.71 13.77 31.04
C LYS A 159 -7.36 14.96 30.36
N MET A 160 -8.35 14.72 29.54
CA MET A 160 -9.25 15.73 28.98
C MET A 160 -10.61 15.55 29.64
N SER A 161 -11.13 16.63 30.23
CA SER A 161 -12.46 16.59 30.86
C SER A 161 -13.40 17.57 30.20
N PHE A 162 -14.65 17.15 30.09
CA PHE A 162 -15.77 18.00 29.77
C PHE A 162 -16.42 18.47 31.05
N VAL A 163 -16.61 19.78 31.21
CA VAL A 163 -17.26 20.41 32.35
C VAL A 163 -18.51 21.14 31.87
N LYS A 164 -19.55 21.14 32.73
CA LYS A 164 -20.83 21.79 32.43
C LYS A 164 -21.43 22.39 33.71
N GLU A 165 -21.85 23.64 33.59
CA GLU A 165 -22.60 24.34 34.62
C GLU A 165 -23.96 23.68 34.89
N ILE A 166 -24.37 23.67 36.16
CA ILE A 166 -25.75 23.41 36.61
C ILE A 166 -26.36 24.74 37.08
N PRO A 167 -27.12 25.42 36.22
CA PRO A 167 -27.69 26.71 36.58
C PRO A 167 -28.53 26.67 37.84
N GLY A 168 -28.39 27.70 38.68
CA GLY A 168 -29.19 27.86 39.93
C GLY A 168 -28.63 27.12 41.13
N TRP A 169 -27.66 26.21 40.98
CA TRP A 169 -27.03 25.54 42.14
C TRP A 169 -25.56 25.94 42.36
N ASN A 170 -25.01 26.78 41.51
CA ASN A 170 -23.60 27.15 41.50
C ASN A 170 -22.66 25.93 41.36
N TRP A 171 -23.13 24.87 40.70
CA TRP A 171 -22.39 23.63 40.51
C TRP A 171 -21.84 23.50 39.10
N ILE A 172 -20.70 22.83 39.01
CA ILE A 172 -20.08 22.41 37.76
C ILE A 172 -19.92 20.89 37.83
N LEU A 173 -20.56 20.19 36.92
CA LEU A 173 -20.31 18.75 36.70
C LEU A 173 -19.08 18.57 35.83
N GLY A 174 -18.24 17.61 36.17
CA GLY A 174 -17.09 17.27 35.34
C GLY A 174 -16.90 15.76 35.19
N THR A 175 -16.53 15.34 34.01
CA THR A 175 -16.07 13.99 33.74
C THR A 175 -15.00 14.04 32.65
N GLY A 176 -14.21 12.97 32.44
CA GLY A 176 -13.17 13.02 31.42
C GLY A 176 -12.60 11.67 31.04
N ILE A 177 -11.87 11.73 29.98
CA ILE A 177 -11.14 10.61 29.38
C ILE A 177 -9.65 10.75 29.62
N TYR A 178 -8.95 9.64 29.71
CA TYR A 178 -7.50 9.60 29.78
C TYR A 178 -6.94 9.49 28.35
N ILE A 179 -6.06 10.44 27.99
CA ILE A 179 -5.54 10.56 26.62
C ILE A 179 -4.56 9.42 26.30
N ASP A 180 -3.91 8.88 27.31
CA ASP A 180 -3.03 7.72 27.18
C ASP A 180 -3.79 6.45 26.74
N ASP A 181 -5.02 6.24 27.23
CA ASP A 181 -5.86 5.12 26.75
C ASP A 181 -6.15 5.21 25.24
N VAL A 182 -6.38 6.43 24.75
CA VAL A 182 -6.56 6.68 23.31
C VAL A 182 -5.25 6.43 22.55
N ASN A 183 -4.12 6.86 23.11
CA ASN A 183 -2.82 6.63 22.50
C ASN A 183 -2.46 5.13 22.48
N GLU A 184 -2.71 4.39 23.55
CA GLU A 184 -2.46 2.93 23.58
C GLU A 184 -3.29 2.20 22.52
N ALA A 185 -4.58 2.49 22.44
CA ALA A 185 -5.45 1.92 21.41
C ALA A 185 -4.95 2.28 19.99
N PHE A 186 -4.59 3.54 19.79
CA PHE A 186 -4.02 4.02 18.52
C PHE A 186 -2.72 3.30 18.17
N TYR A 187 -1.77 3.15 19.10
CA TYR A 187 -0.52 2.44 18.83
C TYR A 187 -0.74 0.96 18.54
N ALA A 188 -1.70 0.31 19.21
CA ALA A 188 -2.05 -1.08 18.91
C ALA A 188 -2.55 -1.24 17.46
N THR A 189 -3.44 -0.35 17.03
CA THR A 189 -3.93 -0.31 15.65
C THR A 189 -2.81 0.01 14.66
N LEU A 190 -1.96 0.98 14.99
CA LEU A 190 -0.82 1.38 14.17
C LEU A 190 0.15 0.21 13.93
N ILE A 191 0.47 -0.56 14.96
CA ILE A 191 1.32 -1.75 14.86
C ILE A 191 0.69 -2.78 13.90
N SER A 192 -0.62 -3.01 14.01
CA SER A 192 -1.31 -3.95 13.12
C SER A 192 -1.25 -3.51 11.65
N HIS A 193 -1.42 -2.20 11.38
CA HIS A 193 -1.28 -1.65 10.03
C HIS A 193 0.14 -1.81 9.49
N PHE A 194 1.17 -1.58 10.31
CA PHE A 194 2.56 -1.79 9.90
C PHE A 194 2.88 -3.25 9.60
N VAL A 195 2.35 -4.20 10.36
CA VAL A 195 2.52 -5.64 10.09
C VAL A 195 1.88 -6.01 8.75
N ILE A 196 0.65 -5.57 8.50
CA ILE A 196 -0.04 -5.80 7.23
C ILE A 196 0.74 -5.18 6.06
N LEU A 197 1.20 -3.94 6.22
CA LEU A 197 1.99 -3.25 5.20
C LEU A 197 3.30 -4.00 4.89
N ALA A 198 4.03 -4.44 5.92
CA ALA A 198 5.26 -5.22 5.76
C ALA A 198 5.01 -6.54 5.01
N PHE A 199 3.90 -7.21 5.31
CA PHE A 199 3.49 -8.43 4.61
C PHE A 199 3.16 -8.16 3.12
N LEU A 200 2.42 -7.10 2.82
CA LEU A 200 2.12 -6.70 1.44
C LEU A 200 3.38 -6.30 0.66
N ILE A 201 4.32 -5.62 1.32
CA ILE A 201 5.64 -5.31 0.73
C ILE A 201 6.40 -6.59 0.39
N ALA A 202 6.46 -7.55 1.30
CA ALA A 202 7.14 -8.82 1.07
C ALA A 202 6.55 -9.60 -0.11
N ILE A 203 5.21 -9.66 -0.20
CA ILE A 203 4.50 -10.27 -1.33
C ILE A 203 4.84 -9.52 -2.63
N SER A 204 4.77 -8.19 -2.62
CA SER A 204 5.04 -7.38 -3.83
C SER A 204 6.46 -7.58 -4.36
N ILE A 205 7.46 -7.65 -3.46
CA ILE A 205 8.85 -7.94 -3.82
C ILE A 205 8.97 -9.36 -4.38
N GLY A 206 8.32 -10.35 -3.76
CA GLY A 206 8.33 -11.73 -4.21
C GLY A 206 7.74 -11.89 -5.62
N VAL A 207 6.59 -11.26 -5.86
CA VAL A 207 5.94 -11.25 -7.18
C VAL A 207 6.82 -10.55 -8.22
N ALA A 208 7.37 -9.38 -7.90
CA ALA A 208 8.25 -8.65 -8.81
C ALA A 208 9.52 -9.47 -9.16
N TYR A 209 10.10 -10.15 -8.19
CA TYR A 209 11.24 -11.04 -8.40
C TYR A 209 10.88 -12.24 -9.29
N TRP A 210 9.72 -12.85 -9.05
CA TRP A 210 9.23 -13.95 -9.86
C TRP A 210 8.98 -13.52 -11.32
N VAL A 211 8.27 -12.41 -11.52
CA VAL A 211 8.00 -11.85 -12.86
C VAL A 211 9.31 -11.46 -13.58
N PHE A 212 10.24 -10.84 -12.84
CA PHE A 212 11.54 -10.48 -13.41
C PHE A 212 12.29 -11.71 -13.92
N ASN A 213 12.35 -12.80 -13.16
CA ASN A 213 13.03 -14.02 -13.58
C ASN A 213 12.28 -14.73 -14.74
N ALA A 214 10.95 -14.74 -14.70
CA ALA A 214 10.13 -15.36 -15.75
C ALA A 214 10.31 -14.70 -17.12
N ILE A 215 10.50 -13.38 -17.15
CA ILE A 215 10.64 -12.62 -18.41
C ILE A 215 12.11 -12.43 -18.79
N ASN A 216 12.95 -11.98 -17.88
CA ASN A 216 14.29 -11.49 -18.22
C ASN A 216 15.27 -12.62 -18.54
N ARG A 217 15.10 -13.80 -17.94
CA ARG A 217 16.01 -14.92 -18.17
C ARG A 217 15.89 -15.50 -19.58
N PRO A 218 14.71 -15.86 -20.11
CA PRO A 218 14.56 -16.32 -21.48
C PRO A 218 15.02 -15.27 -22.52
N LEU A 219 14.68 -14.00 -22.30
CA LEU A 219 15.11 -12.93 -23.22
C LEU A 219 16.63 -12.76 -23.28
N LYS A 220 17.33 -12.91 -22.15
CA LYS A 220 18.81 -12.91 -22.13
C LYS A 220 19.39 -14.13 -22.85
N GLU A 221 18.81 -15.31 -22.62
CA GLU A 221 19.21 -16.54 -23.33
C GLU A 221 19.06 -16.37 -24.85
N MET A 222 17.90 -15.85 -25.32
CA MET A 222 17.68 -15.52 -26.74
C MET A 222 18.73 -14.54 -27.27
N SER A 223 18.97 -13.44 -26.58
CA SER A 223 19.97 -12.45 -26.99
C SER A 223 21.37 -13.05 -27.07
N SER A 224 21.75 -13.89 -26.14
CA SER A 224 23.06 -14.57 -26.09
C SER A 224 23.21 -15.57 -27.29
N ILE A 225 22.17 -16.35 -27.58
CA ILE A 225 22.17 -17.27 -28.68
C ILE A 225 22.25 -16.50 -30.01
N MET A 226 21.45 -15.42 -30.16
CA MET A 226 21.50 -14.58 -31.37
C MET A 226 22.90 -13.98 -31.61
N GLN A 227 23.60 -13.55 -30.53
CA GLN A 227 24.98 -13.09 -30.63
C GLN A 227 25.92 -14.18 -31.09
N ARG A 228 25.81 -15.43 -30.58
CA ARG A 228 26.64 -16.56 -31.03
C ARG A 228 26.35 -16.95 -32.43
N VAL A 229 25.11 -16.99 -32.87
CA VAL A 229 24.73 -17.19 -34.27
C VAL A 229 25.36 -16.14 -35.18
N SER A 230 25.28 -14.86 -34.76
CA SER A 230 25.82 -13.75 -35.57
C SER A 230 27.35 -13.70 -35.62
N ASN A 231 28.05 -14.01 -34.51
CA ASN A 231 29.51 -13.89 -34.43
C ASN A 231 30.25 -15.16 -34.84
N ASP A 232 29.73 -16.30 -34.42
CA ASP A 232 30.41 -17.60 -34.52
C ASP A 232 29.73 -18.56 -35.50
N GLY A 233 28.53 -18.23 -35.99
CA GLY A 233 27.73 -19.14 -36.84
C GLY A 233 27.19 -20.37 -36.09
N ASP A 234 27.19 -20.36 -34.71
CA ASP A 234 26.76 -21.49 -33.91
C ASP A 234 25.23 -21.61 -33.85
N LEU A 235 24.69 -22.55 -34.60
CA LEU A 235 23.25 -22.88 -34.64
C LEU A 235 22.88 -24.07 -33.75
N SER A 236 23.80 -24.59 -32.94
CA SER A 236 23.57 -25.78 -32.11
C SER A 236 22.78 -25.54 -30.81
N GLN A 237 22.63 -24.28 -30.44
CA GLN A 237 22.10 -23.87 -29.14
C GLN A 237 20.58 -23.73 -29.19
N THR A 238 19.92 -24.10 -28.07
CA THR A 238 18.46 -23.94 -27.91
C THR A 238 18.13 -23.27 -26.57
N ILE A 239 16.97 -22.62 -26.52
CA ILE A 239 16.45 -22.01 -25.32
C ILE A 239 15.62 -23.04 -24.56
N SER A 240 15.78 -23.09 -23.23
CA SER A 240 14.92 -23.94 -22.38
C SER A 240 13.51 -23.37 -22.30
N ILE A 241 12.52 -24.07 -22.87
CA ILE A 241 11.11 -23.72 -22.78
C ILE A 241 10.61 -24.03 -21.36
N ARG A 242 10.15 -23.00 -20.61
CA ARG A 242 9.78 -23.13 -19.17
C ARG A 242 8.31 -22.91 -18.88
N GLY A 243 7.48 -22.59 -19.86
CA GLY A 243 6.05 -22.34 -19.68
C GLY A 243 5.29 -22.38 -20.99
N ASN A 244 3.95 -22.33 -20.88
CA ASN A 244 3.04 -22.24 -22.04
C ASN A 244 2.48 -20.84 -22.24
N ASP A 245 3.13 -19.83 -21.67
CA ASP A 245 2.82 -18.42 -21.82
C ASP A 245 3.41 -17.84 -23.11
N GLU A 246 3.26 -16.53 -23.31
CA GLU A 246 3.77 -15.83 -24.49
C GLU A 246 5.29 -15.98 -24.64
N ILE A 247 6.02 -16.00 -23.51
CA ILE A 247 7.48 -16.16 -23.52
C ILE A 247 7.87 -17.59 -23.89
N GLY A 248 7.15 -18.58 -23.38
CA GLY A 248 7.33 -19.98 -23.75
C GLY A 248 7.08 -20.21 -25.24
N ARG A 249 6.04 -19.61 -25.80
CA ARG A 249 5.72 -19.68 -27.24
C ARG A 249 6.79 -19.01 -28.10
N ILE A 250 7.23 -17.79 -27.74
CA ILE A 250 8.33 -17.11 -28.43
C ILE A 250 9.62 -17.94 -28.36
N SER A 251 9.91 -18.58 -27.23
CA SER A 251 11.07 -19.46 -27.08
C SER A 251 10.98 -20.69 -27.97
N ALA A 252 9.80 -21.28 -28.10
CA ALA A 252 9.55 -22.41 -29.01
C ALA A 252 9.71 -22.01 -30.48
N ASP A 253 9.12 -20.89 -30.89
CA ASP A 253 9.21 -20.36 -32.26
C ASP A 253 10.66 -20.01 -32.61
N PHE A 254 11.41 -19.46 -31.67
CA PHE A 254 12.83 -19.15 -31.83
C PHE A 254 13.64 -20.45 -32.02
N ASN A 255 13.44 -21.46 -31.18
CA ASN A 255 14.13 -22.76 -31.34
C ASN A 255 13.81 -23.41 -32.68
N HIS A 256 12.55 -23.38 -33.10
CA HIS A 256 12.14 -23.88 -34.39
C HIS A 256 12.86 -23.16 -35.54
N HIS A 257 13.01 -21.84 -35.43
CA HIS A 257 13.70 -21.03 -36.41
C HIS A 257 15.20 -21.36 -36.50
N ILE A 258 15.89 -21.49 -35.37
CA ILE A 258 17.30 -21.87 -35.31
C ILE A 258 17.49 -23.29 -35.87
N GLN A 259 16.64 -24.24 -35.53
CA GLN A 259 16.69 -25.62 -36.03
C GLN A 259 16.48 -25.65 -37.54
N PHE A 260 15.52 -24.88 -38.08
CA PHE A 260 15.29 -24.77 -39.49
C PHE A 260 16.53 -24.25 -40.25
N LEU A 261 17.18 -23.21 -39.72
CA LEU A 261 18.41 -22.66 -40.29
C LEU A 261 19.56 -23.68 -40.25
N ALA A 262 19.72 -24.38 -39.12
CA ALA A 262 20.75 -25.40 -38.95
C ALA A 262 20.57 -26.52 -39.97
N ASN A 263 19.39 -27.11 -40.10
CA ASN A 263 19.09 -28.18 -41.04
C ASN A 263 19.30 -27.72 -42.49
N THR A 264 18.87 -26.50 -42.81
CA THR A 264 19.03 -25.93 -44.17
C THR A 264 20.49 -25.79 -44.52
N ILE A 265 21.32 -25.24 -43.66
CA ILE A 265 22.75 -25.06 -43.89
C ILE A 265 23.47 -26.40 -44.00
N GLU A 266 23.16 -27.36 -43.10
CA GLU A 266 23.75 -28.69 -43.12
C GLU A 266 23.44 -29.43 -44.44
N GLU A 267 22.19 -29.36 -44.92
CA GLU A 267 21.83 -29.99 -46.18
C GLU A 267 22.54 -29.34 -47.35
N ILE A 268 22.61 -27.99 -47.41
CA ILE A 268 23.36 -27.28 -48.45
C ILE A 268 24.84 -27.67 -48.41
N GLN A 269 25.47 -27.71 -47.23
CA GLN A 269 26.86 -28.13 -47.07
C GLN A 269 27.08 -29.56 -47.56
N SER A 270 26.18 -30.51 -47.20
CA SER A 270 26.23 -31.89 -47.60
C SER A 270 26.14 -32.03 -49.14
N VAL A 271 25.19 -31.35 -49.75
CA VAL A 271 25.01 -31.35 -51.19
C VAL A 271 26.24 -30.75 -51.91
N MET A 272 26.74 -29.60 -51.46
CA MET A 272 27.92 -28.96 -52.03
C MET A 272 29.19 -29.78 -51.87
N ALA A 273 29.36 -30.48 -50.72
CA ALA A 273 30.48 -31.41 -50.52
C ALA A 273 30.43 -32.63 -51.43
N ASN A 274 29.25 -33.14 -51.77
CA ASN A 274 29.09 -34.23 -52.76
C ASN A 274 29.40 -33.73 -54.21
N VAL A 275 28.91 -32.54 -54.53
CA VAL A 275 29.24 -31.94 -55.86
C VAL A 275 30.73 -31.69 -55.98
N ALA A 276 31.41 -31.21 -54.92
CA ALA A 276 32.87 -31.02 -54.98
C ALA A 276 33.66 -32.31 -55.15
N ARG A 277 33.11 -33.46 -54.76
CA ARG A 277 33.67 -34.82 -54.99
C ARG A 277 33.32 -35.42 -56.34
N GLY A 278 32.61 -34.69 -57.16
CA GLY A 278 32.20 -35.12 -58.50
C GLY A 278 30.88 -35.88 -58.56
N ASN A 279 30.19 -36.02 -57.40
CA ASN A 279 28.86 -36.61 -57.37
C ASN A 279 27.81 -35.53 -57.62
N THR A 280 27.23 -35.52 -58.81
CA THR A 280 26.19 -34.56 -59.23
C THR A 280 24.78 -35.16 -59.23
N ASP A 281 24.64 -36.41 -58.71
CA ASP A 281 23.34 -37.05 -58.54
C ASP A 281 22.82 -36.77 -57.08
N VAL A 282 22.78 -35.51 -56.71
CA VAL A 282 22.33 -35.03 -55.41
C VAL A 282 21.50 -33.77 -55.64
N SER A 283 20.52 -33.54 -54.68
CA SER A 283 19.70 -32.34 -54.70
C SER A 283 19.27 -31.99 -53.26
N ILE A 284 18.88 -30.73 -53.05
CA ILE A 284 18.32 -30.27 -51.80
C ILE A 284 16.84 -30.66 -51.81
N HIS A 285 16.43 -31.41 -50.77
CA HIS A 285 15.05 -31.92 -50.63
C HIS A 285 14.25 -31.19 -49.59
N THR A 286 14.88 -30.62 -48.55
CA THR A 286 14.20 -29.93 -47.46
C THR A 286 13.20 -28.89 -47.98
N GLU A 287 12.00 -28.88 -47.41
CA GLU A 287 10.98 -27.88 -47.74
C GLU A 287 11.46 -26.50 -47.23
N MET A 288 11.63 -25.55 -48.16
CA MET A 288 12.11 -24.21 -47.88
C MET A 288 11.06 -23.19 -48.32
N LYS A 289 11.16 -21.96 -47.78
CA LYS A 289 10.24 -20.85 -48.11
C LYS A 289 11.00 -19.56 -48.40
N GLY A 290 10.43 -18.72 -49.27
CA GLY A 290 11.01 -17.41 -49.61
C GLY A 290 12.40 -17.53 -50.23
N VAL A 291 13.34 -16.71 -49.80
CA VAL A 291 14.70 -16.65 -50.33
C VAL A 291 15.45 -17.99 -50.27
N PHE A 292 15.15 -18.82 -49.26
CA PHE A 292 15.75 -20.16 -49.14
C PHE A 292 15.23 -21.13 -50.22
N ASP A 293 13.97 -21.00 -50.61
CA ASP A 293 13.44 -21.81 -51.71
C ASP A 293 14.04 -21.38 -53.08
N GLU A 294 14.23 -20.09 -53.28
CA GLU A 294 14.96 -19.58 -54.46
C GLU A 294 16.40 -20.15 -54.50
N LEU A 295 17.11 -20.09 -53.35
CA LEU A 295 18.47 -20.66 -53.24
C LEU A 295 18.47 -22.17 -53.54
N LYS A 296 17.51 -22.93 -53.03
CA LYS A 296 17.34 -24.36 -53.29
C LYS A 296 17.16 -24.61 -54.78
N GLN A 297 16.30 -23.84 -55.46
CA GLN A 297 16.05 -23.96 -56.87
C GLN A 297 17.32 -23.65 -57.68
N ASP A 298 18.03 -22.56 -57.37
CA ASP A 298 19.25 -22.16 -58.05
C ASP A 298 20.37 -23.21 -57.91
N VAL A 299 20.54 -23.75 -56.67
CA VAL A 299 21.51 -24.81 -56.38
C VAL A 299 21.16 -26.08 -57.16
N ASN A 300 19.91 -26.53 -57.07
CA ASN A 300 19.48 -27.75 -57.82
C ASN A 300 19.57 -27.58 -59.33
N GLN A 301 19.22 -26.41 -59.88
CA GLN A 301 19.36 -26.13 -61.32
C GLN A 301 20.84 -26.11 -61.75
N SER A 302 21.72 -25.53 -60.91
CA SER A 302 23.16 -25.49 -61.21
C SER A 302 23.78 -26.88 -61.21
N ILE A 303 23.30 -27.80 -60.39
CA ILE A 303 23.73 -29.20 -60.37
C ILE A 303 23.19 -29.94 -61.56
N GLY A 304 21.90 -29.76 -61.91
CA GLY A 304 21.25 -30.40 -63.07
C GLY A 304 21.80 -29.94 -64.44
N ALA A 305 22.22 -28.68 -64.55
CA ALA A 305 22.75 -28.15 -65.81
C ALA A 305 24.08 -28.78 -66.23
N LYS A 306 24.82 -29.42 -65.35
CA LYS A 306 26.04 -30.17 -65.70
C LYS A 306 25.76 -31.55 -66.31
N HIS A 307 24.52 -32.03 -66.28
CA HIS A 307 24.13 -33.34 -66.87
C HIS A 307 23.61 -33.27 -68.32
N GLN A 308 23.47 -32.06 -68.88
CA GLN A 308 23.19 -31.95 -70.34
C GLN A 308 24.49 -31.81 -71.09
N PRO A 309 24.89 -32.76 -71.94
CA PRO A 309 26.02 -32.58 -72.86
C PRO A 309 25.69 -31.43 -73.80
N ASP A 310 26.52 -30.40 -73.77
CA ASP A 310 26.37 -29.16 -74.54
C ASP A 310 26.53 -29.43 -76.02
N HIS A 311 25.40 -29.46 -76.68
CA HIS A 311 25.33 -29.40 -78.15
C HIS A 311 24.75 -28.05 -78.59
N ARG A 312 25.38 -26.93 -78.16
CA ARG A 312 25.27 -25.65 -78.93
C ARG A 312 26.37 -24.67 -78.57
N LEU A 313 27.32 -24.55 -79.46
CA LEU A 313 28.27 -23.45 -79.55
C LEU A 313 27.54 -22.09 -79.70
N PHE A 314 28.01 -21.09 -78.97
CA PHE A 314 27.93 -19.64 -79.24
C PHE A 314 26.56 -18.98 -79.43
N GLY A 315 26.15 -18.33 -78.33
CA GLY A 315 25.18 -17.25 -78.37
C GLY A 315 25.43 -16.29 -77.23
N TYR A 316 26.02 -15.16 -77.54
CA TYR A 316 26.13 -14.00 -76.67
C TYR A 316 24.75 -13.61 -76.16
N HIS A 317 24.56 -13.51 -74.85
CA HIS A 317 23.44 -12.78 -74.28
C HIS A 317 23.91 -11.81 -73.22
N PRO A 318 23.32 -10.60 -73.18
CA PRO A 318 23.85 -9.48 -72.39
C PRO A 318 23.41 -9.50 -70.93
N PHE A 319 24.29 -8.91 -70.16
CA PHE A 319 24.07 -8.62 -68.70
C PHE A 319 22.70 -8.04 -68.42
N ILE A 320 21.92 -8.70 -67.51
CA ILE A 320 20.75 -8.14 -66.93
C ILE A 320 21.18 -7.45 -65.63
N SER A 321 21.07 -6.13 -65.63
CA SER A 321 21.30 -5.30 -64.47
C SER A 321 20.20 -5.51 -63.40
N VAL A 322 20.54 -6.08 -62.24
CA VAL A 322 19.64 -6.16 -61.08
C VAL A 322 19.54 -4.77 -60.42
N LYS A 323 18.43 -4.10 -60.69
CA LYS A 323 18.06 -2.89 -59.91
C LYS A 323 17.72 -3.25 -58.46
N ARG A 324 18.65 -3.02 -57.55
CA ARG A 324 18.37 -2.96 -56.09
C ARG A 324 17.38 -1.83 -55.82
N ARG A 325 16.15 -2.16 -55.44
CA ARG A 325 15.26 -1.22 -54.72
C ARG A 325 15.48 -1.40 -53.23
N VAL A 326 16.34 -0.59 -52.67
CA VAL A 326 16.37 -0.36 -51.23
C VAL A 326 15.25 0.62 -50.92
N ARG A 327 14.19 0.16 -50.26
CA ARG A 327 13.22 1.06 -49.61
C ARG A 327 13.68 1.27 -48.19
N CYS A 328 14.17 2.45 -47.88
CA CYS A 328 14.24 2.95 -46.51
C CYS A 328 12.84 3.42 -46.09
N PRO A 329 12.32 3.05 -44.92
CA PRO A 329 11.21 3.78 -44.30
C PRO A 329 11.76 4.97 -43.56
N ASN A 330 11.29 6.15 -43.91
CA ASN A 330 11.41 7.37 -43.10
C ASN A 330 10.45 7.32 -41.93
N HIS A 331 10.93 7.91 -40.81
CA HIS A 331 10.32 8.38 -39.57
C HIS A 331 10.14 7.38 -38.46
#